data_2047ee414dae0b064c0c6862ea45360f
#
_entry.id   2047ee414dae0b064c0c6862ea45360f
#
_cell.length_a   1.000
_cell.length_b   1.000
_cell.length_c   1.000
_cell.angle_alpha   90.00
_cell.angle_beta   90.00
_cell.angle_gamma   90.00
#
_symmetry.space_group_name_H-M   'P 1'
#
loop_
_entity.id
_entity.type
_entity.pdbx_description
1 polymer ?
#
loop_
_entity_poly.entity_id
_entity_poly.type
_entity_poly.pdbx_seq_one_letter_code
_entity_poly.pdbx_strand_id
1 'polypeptide(L)'
;MASLYLQRAKNVVIIGGGDTGNDCVGTAIRQGAKSVTQLEMMPCPPTERAANNPWPQWPKVLKTDYGQEEAIAVFGHDPRIYKTTVKEFHKDKNGNLKELTIVSLESKKDEKTGRFMMVPVEGSEKKASGRACAYSSRLPWNRKLCGKGIWCRA
;
A
#
# COMPACT_ATOMS: atom_id res chain seq x y z
N MET A 1 -29.43 0.91 8.40
CA MET A 1 -28.18 1.38 9.03
C MET A 1 -27.01 0.75 8.29
N ALA A 2 -26.23 1.55 7.60
CA ALA A 2 -25.04 1.06 6.91
C ALA A 2 -24.09 0.47 7.96
N SER A 3 -23.79 -0.82 7.84
CA SER A 3 -22.73 -1.44 8.61
C SER A 3 -21.44 -0.72 8.24
N LEU A 4 -21.01 0.18 9.08
CA LEU A 4 -19.67 0.75 9.03
C LEU A 4 -18.72 -0.44 8.96
N TYR A 5 -17.90 -0.48 7.92
CA TYR A 5 -16.90 -1.52 7.72
C TYR A 5 -15.81 -1.39 8.79
N LEU A 6 -16.15 -1.77 10.03
CA LEU A 6 -15.23 -1.74 11.14
C LEU A 6 -14.06 -2.69 10.86
N GLN A 7 -12.86 -2.15 10.88
CA GLN A 7 -11.62 -2.92 10.72
C GLN A 7 -11.19 -3.63 12.02
N ARG A 8 -12.07 -3.62 13.03
CA ARG A 8 -11.81 -4.16 14.36
C ARG A 8 -11.27 -5.59 14.29
N ALA A 9 -10.13 -5.81 14.93
CA ALA A 9 -9.42 -7.08 15.02
C ALA A 9 -9.04 -7.71 13.66
N LYS A 10 -8.93 -6.92 12.58
CA LYS A 10 -8.54 -7.39 11.24
C LYS A 10 -7.12 -6.96 10.90
N ASN A 11 -6.46 -7.78 10.10
CA ASN A 11 -5.23 -7.36 9.43
C ASN A 11 -5.64 -6.55 8.20
N VAL A 12 -5.17 -5.32 8.09
CA VAL A 12 -5.51 -4.40 7.00
C VAL A 12 -4.30 -4.19 6.11
N VAL A 13 -4.48 -4.37 4.81
CA VAL A 13 -3.46 -4.08 3.81
C VAL A 13 -3.93 -2.90 2.96
N ILE A 14 -3.13 -1.85 2.90
CA ILE A 14 -3.38 -0.63 2.15
C ILE A 14 -2.46 -0.62 0.94
N ILE A 15 -3.02 -0.39 -0.24
CA ILE A 15 -2.28 -0.38 -1.50
C ILE A 15 -2.12 1.05 -1.96
N GLY A 16 -0.90 1.56 -1.92
CA GLY A 16 -0.54 2.92 -2.29
C GLY A 16 0.05 3.72 -1.13
N GLY A 17 1.10 4.48 -1.44
CA GLY A 17 1.89 5.25 -0.47
C GLY A 17 1.60 6.76 -0.46
N GLY A 18 0.60 7.23 -1.21
CA GLY A 18 0.23 8.65 -1.24
C GLY A 18 -0.59 9.09 -0.02
N ASP A 19 -0.98 10.36 -0.01
CA ASP A 19 -1.73 10.99 1.10
C ASP A 19 -2.99 10.22 1.48
N THR A 20 -3.75 9.75 0.48
CA THR A 20 -4.94 8.93 0.74
C THR A 20 -4.59 7.59 1.39
N GLY A 21 -3.45 6.99 1.02
CA GLY A 21 -2.96 5.77 1.68
C GLY A 21 -2.67 6.02 3.16
N ASN A 22 -2.04 7.15 3.47
CA ASN A 22 -1.79 7.59 4.84
C ASN A 22 -3.10 7.80 5.64
N ASP A 23 -4.10 8.45 5.04
CA ASP A 23 -5.44 8.59 5.65
C ASP A 23 -6.10 7.25 5.96
N CYS A 24 -5.94 6.28 5.06
CA CYS A 24 -6.44 4.92 5.26
C CYS A 24 -5.72 4.21 6.41
N VAL A 25 -4.41 4.43 6.59
CA VAL A 25 -3.64 3.89 7.73
C VAL A 25 -4.22 4.40 9.04
N GLY A 26 -4.31 5.72 9.22
CA GLY A 26 -4.86 6.32 10.43
C GLY A 26 -6.31 5.90 10.69
N THR A 27 -7.15 5.84 9.65
CA THR A 27 -8.54 5.40 9.77
C THR A 27 -8.64 3.94 10.20
N ALA A 28 -7.83 3.04 9.64
CA ALA A 28 -7.83 1.63 10.02
C ALA A 28 -7.44 1.43 11.49
N ILE A 29 -6.44 2.18 11.97
CA ILE A 29 -6.00 2.15 13.37
C ILE A 29 -7.14 2.59 14.30
N ARG A 30 -7.78 3.73 14.01
CA ARG A 30 -8.89 4.27 14.80
C ARG A 30 -10.12 3.36 14.80
N GLN A 31 -10.28 2.55 13.75
CA GLN A 31 -11.30 1.50 13.68
C GLN A 31 -10.91 0.20 14.40
N GLY A 32 -9.75 0.15 15.05
CA GLY A 32 -9.30 -0.98 15.85
C GLY A 32 -8.72 -2.12 15.02
N ALA A 33 -8.02 -1.84 13.94
CA ALA A 33 -7.28 -2.85 13.18
C ALA A 33 -6.25 -3.57 14.08
N LYS A 34 -6.10 -4.87 13.88
CA LYS A 34 -5.08 -5.68 14.57
C LYS A 34 -3.69 -5.39 14.06
N SER A 35 -3.56 -5.16 12.77
CA SER A 35 -2.33 -4.74 12.10
C SER A 35 -2.66 -3.95 10.85
N VAL A 36 -1.78 -3.05 10.47
CA VAL A 36 -1.87 -2.29 9.23
C VAL A 36 -0.56 -2.43 8.47
N THR A 37 -0.65 -2.78 7.19
CA THR A 37 0.48 -2.83 6.26
C THR A 37 0.16 -1.96 5.06
N GLN A 38 1.05 -1.04 4.71
CA GLN A 38 0.91 -0.17 3.54
C GLN A 38 1.92 -0.58 2.47
N LEU A 39 1.45 -0.93 1.28
CA LEU A 39 2.29 -1.32 0.16
C LEU A 39 2.58 -0.12 -0.74
N GLU A 40 3.86 0.17 -0.96
CA GLU A 40 4.31 1.23 -1.83
C GLU A 40 5.10 0.64 -3.01
N MET A 41 4.70 0.99 -4.22
CA MET A 41 5.36 0.50 -5.45
C MET A 41 6.75 1.11 -5.64
N MET A 42 6.91 2.36 -5.22
CA MET A 42 8.17 3.08 -5.40
C MET A 42 9.23 2.65 -4.38
N PRO A 43 10.51 2.86 -4.67
CA PRO A 43 11.57 2.67 -3.68
C PRO A 43 11.42 3.66 -2.51
N CYS A 44 11.91 3.27 -1.34
CA CYS A 44 11.99 4.15 -0.18
C CYS A 44 12.78 5.41 -0.55
N PRO A 45 12.22 6.61 -0.34
CA PRO A 45 12.96 7.84 -0.52
C PRO A 45 14.16 7.93 0.46
N PRO A 46 15.21 8.65 0.11
CA PRO A 46 16.33 8.89 1.03
C PRO A 46 15.87 9.73 2.23
N THR A 47 16.56 9.62 3.35
CA THR A 47 16.31 10.43 4.55
C THR A 47 16.75 11.88 4.39
N GLU A 48 17.76 12.10 3.55
CA GLU A 48 18.33 13.42 3.27
C GLU A 48 18.24 13.76 1.79
N ARG A 49 18.39 15.03 1.44
CA ARG A 49 18.40 15.47 0.05
C ARG A 49 19.56 14.83 -0.71
N ALA A 50 19.24 14.18 -1.82
CA ALA A 50 20.25 13.70 -2.75
C ALA A 50 20.87 14.85 -3.56
N ALA A 51 22.10 14.67 -4.02
CA ALA A 51 22.82 15.66 -4.83
C ALA A 51 22.07 16.06 -6.12
N ASN A 52 21.26 15.16 -6.66
CA ASN A 52 20.43 15.41 -7.85
C ASN A 52 19.07 16.08 -7.52
N ASN A 53 18.84 16.46 -6.27
CA ASN A 53 17.66 17.18 -5.82
C ASN A 53 18.03 18.43 -4.99
N PRO A 54 18.79 19.40 -5.57
CA PRO A 54 19.23 20.58 -4.84
C PRO A 54 18.09 21.57 -4.57
N TRP A 55 18.32 22.47 -3.62
CA TRP A 55 17.47 23.66 -3.46
C TRP A 55 17.49 24.50 -4.77
N PRO A 56 16.37 25.09 -5.23
CA PRO A 56 15.06 25.23 -4.56
C PRO A 56 14.03 24.13 -4.93
N GLN A 57 14.43 23.04 -5.50
CA GLN A 57 13.52 21.95 -5.86
C GLN A 57 12.80 21.38 -4.63
N TRP A 58 11.58 20.89 -4.84
CA TRP A 58 10.83 20.19 -3.79
C TRP A 58 11.63 18.99 -3.25
N PRO A 59 11.78 18.83 -1.92
CA PRO A 59 12.59 17.77 -1.36
C PRO A 59 11.96 16.40 -1.60
N LYS A 60 12.69 15.51 -2.28
CA LYS A 60 12.34 14.11 -2.48
C LYS A 60 12.94 13.25 -1.37
N VAL A 61 12.49 13.47 -0.15
CA VAL A 61 12.98 12.79 1.05
C VAL A 61 11.86 11.98 1.69
N LEU A 62 12.23 11.01 2.51
CA LEU A 62 11.29 10.22 3.30
C LEU A 62 10.54 11.15 4.25
N LYS A 63 9.22 11.16 4.12
CA LYS A 63 8.32 11.84 5.04
C LYS A 63 7.49 10.78 5.77
N THR A 64 7.26 11.02 7.04
CA THR A 64 6.34 10.25 7.85
C THR A 64 5.19 11.17 8.22
N ASP A 65 4.00 10.84 7.75
CA ASP A 65 2.78 11.58 8.02
C ASP A 65 2.02 10.96 9.20
N TYR A 66 1.00 11.67 9.66
CA TYR A 66 0.27 11.37 10.91
C TYR A 66 -0.23 9.91 11.00
N GLY A 67 -0.71 9.30 9.90
CA GLY A 67 -1.19 7.92 9.90
C GLY A 67 -0.06 6.90 10.09
N GLN A 68 1.10 7.14 9.46
CA GLN A 68 2.28 6.31 9.70
C GLN A 68 2.84 6.53 11.11
N GLU A 69 2.83 7.76 11.63
CA GLU A 69 3.23 8.05 13.01
C GLU A 69 2.33 7.34 14.01
N GLU A 70 1.00 7.36 13.80
CA GLU A 70 0.04 6.58 14.60
C GLU A 70 0.35 5.08 14.55
N ALA A 71 0.69 4.54 13.35
CA ALA A 71 1.04 3.14 13.22
C ALA A 71 2.32 2.78 13.98
N ILE A 72 3.33 3.63 13.92
CA ILE A 72 4.57 3.46 14.68
C ILE A 72 4.29 3.50 16.19
N ALA A 73 3.46 4.44 16.64
CA ALA A 73 3.11 4.55 18.05
C ALA A 73 2.31 3.33 18.57
N VAL A 74 1.40 2.78 17.76
CA VAL A 74 0.52 1.67 18.16
C VAL A 74 1.17 0.30 17.97
N PHE A 75 1.89 0.09 16.86
CA PHE A 75 2.44 -1.21 16.47
C PHE A 75 3.96 -1.32 16.64
N GLY A 76 4.66 -0.21 16.91
CA GLY A 76 6.11 -0.19 17.15
C GLY A 76 6.95 -0.21 15.88
N HIS A 77 6.36 -0.11 14.68
CA HIS A 77 7.08 -0.11 13.40
C HIS A 77 6.34 0.66 12.31
N ASP A 78 7.10 1.11 11.31
CA ASP A 78 6.54 1.75 10.12
C ASP A 78 5.68 0.75 9.33
N PRO A 79 4.44 1.08 8.96
CA PRO A 79 3.55 0.17 8.24
C PRO A 79 3.92 -0.02 6.77
N ARG A 80 4.84 0.79 6.22
CA ARG A 80 5.16 0.82 4.79
C ARG A 80 6.11 -0.30 4.38
N ILE A 81 5.78 -0.97 3.29
CA ILE A 81 6.66 -1.90 2.57
C ILE A 81 6.87 -1.36 1.16
N TYR A 82 8.08 -0.97 0.86
CA TYR A 82 8.47 -0.37 -0.42
C TYR A 82 8.76 -1.41 -1.51
N LYS A 83 8.75 -0.98 -2.76
CA LYS A 83 8.99 -1.82 -3.95
C LYS A 83 8.10 -3.06 -3.96
N THR A 84 6.84 -2.91 -3.56
CA THR A 84 5.91 -4.03 -3.42
C THR A 84 4.53 -3.65 -3.94
N THR A 85 3.88 -4.59 -4.61
CA THR A 85 2.50 -4.44 -5.07
C THR A 85 1.72 -5.73 -4.90
N VAL A 86 0.39 -5.66 -5.09
CA VAL A 86 -0.47 -6.83 -5.10
C VAL A 86 -0.51 -7.42 -6.49
N LYS A 87 -0.27 -8.72 -6.60
CA LYS A 87 -0.40 -9.50 -7.83
C LYS A 87 -1.81 -10.08 -7.95
N GLU A 88 -2.33 -10.66 -6.87
CA GLU A 88 -3.59 -11.39 -6.88
C GLU A 88 -4.33 -11.29 -5.55
N PHE A 89 -5.67 -11.32 -5.63
CA PHE A 89 -6.57 -11.32 -4.49
C PHE A 89 -7.27 -12.68 -4.39
N HIS A 90 -7.15 -13.34 -3.25
CA HIS A 90 -7.80 -14.62 -2.98
C HIS A 90 -9.04 -14.44 -2.11
N LYS A 91 -10.16 -14.96 -2.57
CA LYS A 91 -11.45 -14.90 -1.87
C LYS A 91 -11.72 -16.20 -1.12
N ASP A 92 -12.47 -16.08 -0.04
CA ASP A 92 -13.04 -17.24 0.65
C ASP A 92 -14.30 -17.76 -0.07
N LYS A 93 -14.89 -18.87 0.45
CA LYS A 93 -16.12 -19.46 -0.09
C LYS A 93 -17.32 -18.50 -0.07
N ASN A 94 -17.29 -17.47 0.74
CA ASN A 94 -18.34 -16.48 0.90
C ASN A 94 -18.10 -15.21 0.06
N GLY A 95 -17.04 -15.20 -0.75
CA GLY A 95 -16.65 -14.06 -1.59
C GLY A 95 -15.93 -12.92 -0.85
N ASN A 96 -15.56 -13.10 0.42
CA ASN A 96 -14.77 -12.13 1.17
C ASN A 96 -13.29 -12.32 0.86
N LEU A 97 -12.52 -11.23 0.93
CA LEU A 97 -11.08 -11.29 0.79
C LEU A 97 -10.47 -12.06 1.98
N LYS A 98 -9.72 -13.11 1.67
CA LYS A 98 -9.04 -13.95 2.65
C LYS A 98 -7.54 -13.68 2.69
N GLU A 99 -6.92 -13.58 1.53
CA GLU A 99 -5.48 -13.53 1.35
C GLU A 99 -5.10 -12.72 0.11
N LEU A 100 -3.90 -12.19 0.10
CA LEU A 100 -3.31 -11.46 -1.01
C LEU A 100 -2.00 -12.12 -1.41
N THR A 101 -1.74 -12.23 -2.70
CA THR A 101 -0.40 -12.49 -3.21
C THR A 101 0.26 -11.16 -3.51
N ILE A 102 1.31 -10.82 -2.77
CA ILE A 102 2.14 -9.64 -2.99
C ILE A 102 3.41 -10.04 -3.73
N VAL A 103 3.95 -9.13 -4.51
CA VAL A 103 5.16 -9.34 -5.30
C VAL A 103 6.09 -8.16 -5.13
N SER A 104 7.39 -8.43 -5.03
CA SER A 104 8.41 -7.40 -5.01
C SER A 104 8.62 -6.83 -6.41
N LEU A 105 8.94 -5.54 -6.48
CA LEU A 105 9.16 -4.81 -7.71
C LEU A 105 10.62 -4.40 -7.83
N GLU A 106 11.15 -4.44 -9.04
CA GLU A 106 12.47 -3.94 -9.39
C GLU A 106 12.36 -2.83 -10.44
N SER A 107 13.20 -1.81 -10.30
CA SER A 107 13.25 -0.73 -11.27
C SER A 107 14.11 -1.15 -12.46
N LYS A 108 13.50 -1.32 -13.63
CA LYS A 108 14.19 -1.57 -14.88
C LYS A 108 14.04 -0.38 -15.83
N LYS A 109 15.13 -0.03 -16.50
CA LYS A 109 15.10 1.00 -17.53
C LYS A 109 14.60 0.37 -18.83
N ASP A 110 13.53 0.92 -19.37
CA ASP A 110 13.03 0.54 -20.69
C ASP A 110 13.98 1.08 -21.77
N GLU A 111 14.56 0.20 -22.55
CA GLU A 111 15.52 0.54 -23.61
C GLU A 111 14.90 1.39 -24.74
N LYS A 112 13.58 1.24 -24.97
CA LYS A 112 12.88 1.97 -26.04
C LYS A 112 12.48 3.38 -25.64
N THR A 113 12.03 3.56 -24.40
CA THR A 113 11.52 4.85 -23.92
C THR A 113 12.48 5.58 -22.99
N GLY A 114 13.55 4.91 -22.53
CA GLY A 114 14.52 5.44 -21.57
C GLY A 114 13.94 5.69 -20.16
N ARG A 115 12.70 5.31 -19.93
CA ARG A 115 12.00 5.52 -18.65
C ARG A 115 12.22 4.33 -17.72
N PHE A 116 12.28 4.62 -16.43
CA PHE A 116 12.29 3.58 -15.40
C PHE A 116 10.88 3.05 -15.17
N MET A 117 10.73 1.73 -15.28
CA MET A 117 9.48 1.02 -14.98
C MET A 117 9.70 0.06 -13.83
N MET A 118 8.69 -0.05 -12.96
CA MET A 118 8.67 -1.04 -11.88
C MET A 118 8.14 -2.35 -12.43
N VAL A 119 8.97 -3.38 -12.43
CA VAL A 119 8.66 -4.71 -12.98
C VAL A 119 8.61 -5.73 -11.84
N PRO A 120 7.61 -6.63 -11.84
CA PRO A 120 7.56 -7.71 -10.86
C PRO A 120 8.79 -8.62 -10.96
N VAL A 121 9.36 -8.96 -9.81
CA VAL A 121 10.44 -9.93 -9.71
C VAL A 121 9.84 -11.33 -9.65
N GLU A 122 10.17 -12.19 -10.60
CA GLU A 122 9.72 -13.59 -10.61
C GLU A 122 10.23 -14.33 -9.36
N GLY A 123 9.37 -15.16 -8.77
CA GLY A 123 9.71 -15.93 -7.59
C GLY A 123 9.72 -15.14 -6.26
N SER A 124 9.43 -13.82 -6.28
CA SER A 124 9.35 -13.00 -5.06
C SER A 124 7.95 -12.99 -4.43
N GLU A 125 7.05 -13.83 -4.90
CA GLU A 125 5.67 -13.89 -4.46
C GLU A 125 5.57 -14.33 -2.99
N LYS A 126 4.82 -13.55 -2.20
CA LYS A 126 4.54 -13.85 -0.80
C LYS A 126 3.04 -13.73 -0.55
N LYS A 127 2.53 -14.61 0.30
CA LYS A 127 1.14 -14.54 0.74
C LYS A 127 1.04 -13.67 1.98
N ALA A 128 0.15 -12.69 1.91
CA ALA A 128 -0.21 -11.84 3.03
C ALA A 128 -1.65 -12.09 3.42
N SER A 129 -1.86 -12.49 4.67
CA SER A 129 -3.20 -12.68 5.22
C SER A 129 -3.77 -11.32 5.62
N GLY A 130 -4.96 -10.96 5.13
CA GLY A 130 -5.60 -9.73 5.53
C GLY A 130 -6.79 -9.32 4.67
N ARG A 131 -7.57 -8.36 5.17
CA ARG A 131 -8.54 -7.63 4.35
C ARG A 131 -7.83 -6.44 3.72
N ALA A 132 -7.95 -6.29 2.40
CA ALA A 132 -7.33 -5.19 1.70
C ALA A 132 -8.24 -3.97 1.72
N CYS A 133 -7.66 -2.83 2.03
CA CYS A 133 -8.21 -1.53 1.70
C CYS A 133 -7.38 -1.01 0.52
N ALA A 134 -7.93 -1.12 -0.69
CA ALA A 134 -7.21 -0.69 -1.87
C ALA A 134 -7.51 0.79 -2.15
N TYR A 135 -6.48 1.60 -2.24
CA TYR A 135 -6.56 2.84 -2.95
C TYR A 135 -5.27 3.14 -3.69
N SER A 136 -5.34 3.26 -5.00
CA SER A 136 -4.33 3.93 -5.79
C SER A 136 -5.01 4.57 -7.01
N SER A 137 -4.85 5.86 -7.16
CA SER A 137 -5.28 6.63 -8.34
C SER A 137 -4.60 6.21 -9.65
N ARG A 138 -3.65 5.26 -9.60
CA ARG A 138 -2.85 4.81 -10.75
C ARG A 138 -3.07 3.35 -11.15
N LEU A 139 -3.84 2.57 -10.38
CA LEU A 139 -4.22 1.23 -10.82
C LEU A 139 -5.43 1.32 -11.73
N PRO A 140 -5.42 0.69 -12.91
CA PRO A 140 -6.60 0.61 -13.75
C PRO A 140 -7.70 -0.09 -12.95
N TRP A 141 -8.77 0.64 -12.72
CA TRP A 141 -9.92 0.22 -11.95
C TRP A 141 -10.58 -1.00 -12.58
N ASN A 142 -10.52 -2.14 -11.94
CA ASN A 142 -11.30 -3.30 -12.33
C ASN A 142 -12.40 -3.54 -11.29
N ARG A 143 -13.63 -3.06 -11.59
CA ARG A 143 -14.83 -3.26 -10.76
C ARG A 143 -15.11 -4.73 -10.41
N LYS A 144 -14.62 -5.67 -11.22
CA LYS A 144 -14.77 -7.11 -10.97
C LYS A 144 -13.94 -7.62 -9.79
N LEU A 145 -12.93 -6.86 -9.35
CA LEU A 145 -12.09 -7.21 -8.20
C LEU A 145 -12.64 -6.68 -6.87
N CYS A 146 -13.58 -5.73 -6.90
CA CYS A 146 -14.28 -5.23 -5.73
C CYS A 146 -15.34 -6.21 -5.23
N GLY A 147 -14.93 -7.24 -4.50
CA GLY A 147 -15.84 -8.07 -3.69
C GLY A 147 -16.17 -7.39 -2.36
N LYS A 148 -17.18 -7.91 -1.66
CA LYS A 148 -17.53 -7.47 -0.29
C LYS A 148 -16.28 -7.58 0.61
N GLY A 149 -15.72 -6.45 1.00
CA GLY A 149 -14.53 -6.38 1.87
C GLY A 149 -13.34 -5.60 1.30
N ILE A 150 -13.42 -5.08 0.07
CA ILE A 150 -12.44 -4.16 -0.49
C ILE A 150 -13.03 -2.76 -0.44
N TRP A 151 -12.40 -1.87 0.30
CA TRP A 151 -12.75 -0.45 0.33
C TRP A 151 -12.05 0.24 -0.83
N CYS A 152 -12.87 0.67 -1.81
CA CYS A 152 -12.40 1.53 -2.88
C CYS A 152 -13.18 2.84 -2.78
N ARG A 153 -12.49 3.94 -2.54
CA ARG A 153 -13.07 5.27 -2.72
C ARG A 153 -12.56 5.83 -4.04
N ALA A 154 -13.48 6.29 -4.87
CA ALA A 154 -13.19 7.15 -6.01
C ALA A 154 -12.85 8.54 -5.52
#